data_2e276304d97ae322ed3a5bd819432882
#
_entry.id   2e276304d97ae322ed3a5bd819432882
#
_cell.length_a   1.000
_cell.length_b   1.000
_cell.length_c   1.000
_cell.angle_alpha   90.00
_cell.angle_beta   90.00
_cell.angle_gamma   90.00
#
_symmetry.space_group_name_H-M   'P 1'
#
loop_
_entity.id
_entity.type
_entity.pdbx_description
1 polymer ?
#
loop_
_entity_poly.entity_id
_entity_poly.type
_entity_poly.pdbx_seq_one_letter_code
_entity_poly.pdbx_strand_id
1 'polypeptide(L)'
;MVAAARIAAMIAGEAVEEDSIYDPQRFKLLPSMKNLAGDAGNTIAGLAKEAFSLPEETLSALPRGEGSIVEHEGEKYAVYRDESGEAHILSSRCPHLGCRLEWNPDDRTWECPCHGSRFSINGEILSEPTVRELEQKA
;
A
#
# COMPACT_ATOMS: atom_id res chain seq x y z
N MET A 1 31.09 -0.31 -11.92
CA MET A 1 32.06 -0.91 -12.86
C MET A 1 32.01 -2.44 -12.90
N VAL A 2 31.78 -3.16 -11.80
CA VAL A 2 31.75 -4.64 -11.75
C VAL A 2 30.64 -5.25 -12.64
N ALA A 3 29.43 -4.70 -12.61
CA ALA A 3 28.31 -5.21 -13.41
C ALA A 3 28.55 -5.10 -14.94
N ALA A 4 29.17 -4.01 -15.40
CA ALA A 4 29.47 -3.83 -16.82
C ALA A 4 30.55 -4.81 -17.32
N ALA A 5 31.58 -5.08 -16.52
CA ALA A 5 32.61 -6.06 -16.84
C ALA A 5 32.04 -7.49 -16.94
N ARG A 6 31.07 -7.83 -16.06
CA ARG A 6 30.39 -9.13 -16.07
C ARG A 6 29.52 -9.32 -17.31
N ILE A 7 28.74 -8.31 -17.66
CA ILE A 7 27.92 -8.33 -18.87
C ILE A 7 28.80 -8.48 -20.13
N ALA A 8 29.92 -7.79 -20.17
CA ALA A 8 30.89 -7.93 -21.29
C ALA A 8 31.47 -9.34 -21.37
N ALA A 9 31.84 -9.97 -20.24
CA ALA A 9 32.31 -11.35 -20.17
C ALA A 9 31.24 -12.35 -20.65
N MET A 10 29.98 -12.17 -20.23
CA MET A 10 28.86 -13.00 -20.69
C MET A 10 28.63 -12.89 -22.22
N ILE A 11 28.74 -11.69 -22.77
CA ILE A 11 28.64 -11.47 -24.24
C ILE A 11 29.82 -12.11 -24.98
N ALA A 12 31.01 -12.08 -24.38
CA ALA A 12 32.21 -12.72 -24.92
C ALA A 12 32.24 -14.25 -24.82
N GLY A 13 31.26 -14.85 -24.13
CA GLY A 13 31.21 -16.31 -23.91
C GLY A 13 32.24 -16.83 -22.90
N GLU A 14 32.78 -15.94 -22.05
CA GLU A 14 33.69 -16.30 -20.99
C GLU A 14 32.94 -16.89 -19.79
N ALA A 15 33.57 -17.84 -19.06
CA ALA A 15 33.00 -18.41 -17.85
C ALA A 15 32.86 -17.34 -16.77
N VAL A 16 31.63 -17.08 -16.31
CA VAL A 16 31.32 -16.14 -15.24
C VAL A 16 30.93 -16.92 -14.00
N GLU A 17 31.46 -16.50 -12.86
CA GLU A 17 31.19 -17.12 -11.55
C GLU A 17 29.67 -17.09 -11.24
N GLU A 18 29.04 -18.26 -11.05
CA GLU A 18 27.58 -18.41 -10.95
C GLU A 18 26.98 -17.84 -9.65
N ASP A 19 27.76 -17.70 -8.59
CA ASP A 19 27.28 -17.28 -7.25
C ASP A 19 27.47 -15.80 -6.93
N SER A 20 27.59 -14.94 -7.94
CA SER A 20 27.77 -13.50 -7.72
C SER A 20 26.48 -12.81 -7.27
N ILE A 21 26.60 -11.84 -6.34
CA ILE A 21 25.51 -10.96 -5.93
C ILE A 21 24.91 -10.15 -7.09
N TYR A 22 25.59 -10.06 -8.23
CA TYR A 22 25.16 -9.35 -9.44
C TYR A 22 24.53 -10.27 -10.50
N ASP A 23 24.27 -11.56 -10.17
CA ASP A 23 23.60 -12.47 -11.09
C ASP A 23 22.11 -12.14 -11.19
N PRO A 24 21.60 -11.72 -12.37
CA PRO A 24 20.18 -11.42 -12.53
C PRO A 24 19.29 -12.67 -12.46
N GLN A 25 19.85 -13.86 -12.61
CA GLN A 25 19.11 -15.13 -12.60
C GLN A 25 19.17 -15.88 -11.27
N ARG A 26 19.75 -15.29 -10.22
CA ARG A 26 19.75 -15.91 -8.89
C ARG A 26 18.34 -15.97 -8.30
N PHE A 27 17.66 -17.04 -8.57
CA PHE A 27 16.35 -17.33 -7.99
C PHE A 27 16.51 -17.96 -6.61
N LYS A 28 16.13 -17.26 -5.57
CA LYS A 28 15.95 -17.84 -4.23
C LYS A 28 14.50 -18.31 -4.08
N LEU A 29 14.23 -19.57 -4.42
CA LEU A 29 12.91 -20.16 -4.37
C LEU A 29 12.23 -20.07 -2.98
N LEU A 30 12.98 -20.30 -1.91
CA LEU A 30 12.42 -20.34 -0.54
C LEU A 30 11.87 -19.00 -0.03
N PRO A 31 12.55 -17.83 -0.18
CA PRO A 31 11.98 -16.56 0.18
C PRO A 31 10.79 -16.16 -0.68
N SER A 32 10.82 -16.49 -1.98
CA SER A 32 9.74 -16.20 -2.92
C SER A 32 8.49 -17.01 -2.63
N MET A 33 8.62 -18.27 -2.22
CA MET A 33 7.49 -19.11 -1.79
C MET A 33 6.85 -18.62 -0.50
N LYS A 34 7.64 -18.07 0.43
CA LYS A 34 7.13 -17.51 1.69
C LYS A 34 6.30 -16.24 1.44
N ASN A 35 6.73 -15.41 0.51
CA ASN A 35 5.99 -14.21 0.10
C ASN A 35 4.73 -14.60 -0.69
N LEU A 36 4.79 -15.58 -1.58
CA LEU A 36 3.65 -16.07 -2.33
C LEU A 36 2.58 -16.68 -1.43
N ALA A 37 2.97 -17.39 -0.35
CA ALA A 37 2.02 -17.91 0.63
C ALA A 37 1.36 -16.78 1.45
N GLY A 38 2.09 -15.70 1.76
CA GLY A 38 1.55 -14.48 2.38
C GLY A 38 0.55 -13.77 1.47
N ASP A 39 0.89 -13.63 0.19
CA ASP A 39 0.03 -12.97 -0.80
C ASP A 39 -1.23 -13.80 -1.10
N ALA A 40 -1.12 -15.14 -1.14
CA ALA A 40 -2.28 -16.02 -1.27
C ALA A 40 -3.23 -15.93 -0.06
N GLY A 41 -2.69 -15.80 1.16
CA GLY A 41 -3.47 -15.56 2.37
C GLY A 41 -4.24 -14.25 2.34
N ASN A 42 -3.61 -13.18 1.88
CA ASN A 42 -4.24 -11.87 1.71
C ASN A 42 -5.31 -11.86 0.61
N THR A 43 -5.12 -12.64 -0.46
CA THR A 43 -6.10 -12.77 -1.55
C THR A 43 -7.33 -13.55 -1.10
N ILE A 44 -7.16 -14.58 -0.27
CA ILE A 44 -8.29 -15.37 0.28
C ILE A 44 -9.06 -14.54 1.31
N ALA A 45 -8.37 -13.75 2.14
CA ALA A 45 -9.02 -12.79 3.06
C ALA A 45 -9.82 -11.71 2.31
N GLY A 46 -9.36 -11.30 1.12
CA GLY A 46 -10.07 -10.37 0.24
C GLY A 46 -11.35 -10.94 -0.39
N LEU A 47 -11.46 -12.28 -0.50
CA LEU A 47 -12.67 -12.96 -1.02
C LEU A 47 -13.76 -13.15 0.05
N ALA A 48 -13.41 -13.06 1.33
CA ALA A 48 -14.35 -13.06 2.45
C ALA A 48 -14.76 -11.61 2.82
N LYS A 49 -15.05 -10.79 1.82
CA LYS A 49 -15.58 -9.44 2.04
C LYS A 49 -17.05 -9.53 2.47
N GLU A 50 -17.29 -9.94 3.72
CA GLU A 50 -18.48 -9.47 4.43
C GLU A 50 -18.38 -7.95 4.47
N ALA A 51 -19.48 -7.28 4.16
CA ALA A 51 -19.54 -5.83 4.12
C ALA A 51 -18.95 -5.25 5.41
N PHE A 52 -17.71 -4.74 5.32
CA PHE A 52 -17.06 -4.11 6.45
C PHE A 52 -17.81 -2.82 6.75
N SER A 53 -18.35 -2.70 7.95
CA SER A 53 -19.00 -1.48 8.42
C SER A 53 -18.44 -1.10 9.78
N LEU A 54 -17.98 0.14 9.90
CA LEU A 54 -17.64 0.71 11.21
C LEU A 54 -18.91 0.92 12.05
N PRO A 55 -18.82 0.77 13.39
CA PRO A 55 -19.93 1.08 14.27
C PRO A 55 -20.42 2.51 14.07
N GLU A 56 -21.74 2.70 14.05
CA GLU A 56 -22.36 4.01 13.81
C GLU A 56 -21.95 5.06 14.86
N GLU A 57 -21.68 4.62 16.08
CA GLU A 57 -21.13 5.48 17.14
C GLU A 57 -19.78 6.09 16.78
N THR A 58 -18.91 5.30 16.13
CA THR A 58 -17.60 5.74 15.67
C THR A 58 -17.72 6.72 14.50
N LEU A 59 -18.61 6.43 13.57
CA LEU A 59 -18.87 7.30 12.42
C LEU A 59 -19.55 8.61 12.84
N SER A 60 -20.48 8.55 13.79
CA SER A 60 -21.19 9.75 14.28
C SER A 60 -20.27 10.69 15.08
N ALA A 61 -19.22 10.16 15.68
CA ALA A 61 -18.21 10.97 16.38
C ALA A 61 -17.32 11.80 15.43
N LEU A 62 -17.22 11.39 14.14
CA LEU A 62 -16.48 12.14 13.13
C LEU A 62 -17.38 13.24 12.53
N PRO A 63 -16.98 14.53 12.61
CA PRO A 63 -17.74 15.60 11.97
C PRO A 63 -17.87 15.40 10.45
N ARG A 64 -18.94 15.95 9.86
CA ARG A 64 -19.10 15.95 8.39
C ARG A 64 -18.06 16.86 7.74
N GLY A 65 -17.55 16.45 6.59
CA GLY A 65 -16.47 17.13 5.87
C GLY A 65 -15.07 16.86 6.42
N GLU A 66 -14.95 16.02 7.44
CA GLU A 66 -13.69 15.72 8.10
C GLU A 66 -13.22 14.27 7.89
N GLY A 67 -11.90 14.10 7.93
CA GLY A 67 -11.23 12.78 7.89
C GLY A 67 -10.45 12.50 9.17
N SER A 68 -10.36 11.24 9.54
CA SER A 68 -9.55 10.80 10.68
C SER A 68 -9.08 9.36 10.51
N ILE A 69 -8.01 9.01 11.23
CA ILE A 69 -7.59 7.62 11.37
C ILE A 69 -8.37 7.00 12.53
N VAL A 70 -9.20 6.02 12.21
CA VAL A 70 -10.07 5.32 13.17
C VAL A 70 -9.51 3.92 13.40
N GLU A 71 -9.50 3.47 14.66
CA GLU A 71 -9.12 2.11 15.03
C GLU A 71 -10.38 1.28 15.29
N HIS A 72 -10.49 0.15 14.61
CA HIS A 72 -11.57 -0.81 14.79
C HIS A 72 -11.02 -2.24 14.73
N GLU A 73 -11.36 -3.08 15.71
CA GLU A 73 -10.90 -4.47 15.83
C GLU A 73 -9.36 -4.65 15.75
N GLY A 74 -8.60 -3.66 16.25
CA GLY A 74 -7.14 -3.68 16.24
C GLY A 74 -6.49 -3.25 14.92
N GLU A 75 -7.29 -2.92 13.90
CA GLU A 75 -6.83 -2.34 12.65
C GLU A 75 -7.15 -0.85 12.57
N LYS A 76 -6.39 -0.13 11.74
CA LYS A 76 -6.57 1.32 11.56
C LYS A 76 -6.99 1.60 10.13
N TYR A 77 -7.99 2.47 10.02
CA TYR A 77 -8.62 2.87 8.76
C TYR A 77 -8.54 4.37 8.58
N ALA A 78 -8.40 4.82 7.34
CA ALA A 78 -8.57 6.20 6.96
C ALA A 78 -10.04 6.42 6.63
N VAL A 79 -10.75 7.18 7.46
CA VAL A 79 -12.20 7.39 7.34
C VAL A 79 -12.47 8.86 7.06
N TYR A 80 -13.15 9.15 5.98
CA TYR A 80 -13.68 10.48 5.66
C TYR A 80 -15.20 10.42 5.71
N ARG A 81 -15.83 11.37 6.41
CA ARG A 81 -17.29 11.52 6.42
C ARG A 81 -17.68 12.71 5.58
N ASP A 82 -18.40 12.47 4.49
CA ASP A 82 -18.81 13.53 3.59
C ASP A 82 -19.92 14.43 4.17
N GLU A 83 -20.31 15.47 3.43
CA GLU A 83 -21.37 16.43 3.82
C GLU A 83 -22.75 15.78 3.91
N SER A 84 -22.99 14.68 3.17
CA SER A 84 -24.24 13.91 3.23
C SER A 84 -24.30 13.03 4.51
N GLY A 85 -23.13 12.74 5.07
CA GLY A 85 -22.94 11.86 6.23
C GLY A 85 -22.51 10.45 5.83
N GLU A 86 -22.26 10.20 4.55
CA GLU A 86 -21.72 8.95 4.05
C GLU A 86 -20.23 8.82 4.43
N ALA A 87 -19.82 7.60 4.79
CA ALA A 87 -18.46 7.31 5.21
C ALA A 87 -17.67 6.66 4.07
N HIS A 88 -16.50 7.23 3.72
CA HIS A 88 -15.52 6.64 2.82
C HIS A 88 -14.43 6.00 3.67
N ILE A 89 -14.33 4.68 3.61
CA ILE A 89 -13.41 3.90 4.45
C ILE A 89 -12.31 3.31 3.58
N LEU A 90 -11.08 3.70 3.87
CA LEU A 90 -9.90 3.34 3.10
C LEU A 90 -8.84 2.68 3.99
N SER A 91 -7.90 1.98 3.37
CA SER A 91 -6.68 1.57 4.06
C SER A 91 -5.93 2.78 4.60
N SER A 92 -5.53 2.75 5.86
CA SER A 92 -4.69 3.80 6.45
C SER A 92 -3.20 3.69 6.08
N ARG A 93 -2.83 2.72 5.22
CA ARG A 93 -1.45 2.46 4.84
C ARG A 93 -1.19 2.86 3.40
N CYS A 94 -0.16 3.66 3.18
CA CYS A 94 0.31 4.04 1.85
C CYS A 94 0.79 2.79 1.07
N PRO A 95 0.29 2.54 -0.15
CA PRO A 95 0.67 1.37 -0.94
C PRO A 95 2.12 1.37 -1.43
N HIS A 96 2.83 2.51 -1.28
CA HIS A 96 4.25 2.61 -1.63
C HIS A 96 5.11 1.74 -0.70
N LEU A 97 5.20 2.08 0.59
CA LEU A 97 6.03 1.38 1.59
C LEU A 97 5.29 1.15 2.92
N GLY A 98 3.97 1.22 2.96
CA GLY A 98 3.17 0.89 4.13
C GLY A 98 3.17 1.95 5.24
N CYS A 99 3.70 3.16 5.01
CA CYS A 99 3.63 4.25 5.97
C CYS A 99 2.17 4.63 6.26
N ARG A 100 1.90 5.07 7.50
CA ARG A 100 0.56 5.53 7.86
C ARG A 100 0.27 6.87 7.21
N LEU A 101 -0.96 7.00 6.73
CA LEU A 101 -1.46 8.24 6.15
C LEU A 101 -1.91 9.22 7.25
N GLU A 102 -1.93 10.50 6.92
CA GLU A 102 -2.45 11.59 7.71
C GLU A 102 -3.52 12.34 6.91
N TRP A 103 -4.51 12.89 7.59
CA TRP A 103 -5.54 13.71 6.98
C TRP A 103 -5.08 15.16 6.87
N ASN A 104 -5.23 15.75 5.70
CA ASN A 104 -5.06 17.18 5.46
C ASN A 104 -6.43 17.83 5.29
N PRO A 105 -6.92 18.60 6.29
CA PRO A 105 -8.25 19.20 6.23
C PRO A 105 -8.34 20.36 5.23
N ASP A 106 -7.24 21.05 4.95
CA ASP A 106 -7.22 22.21 4.05
C ASP A 106 -7.44 21.79 2.60
N ASP A 107 -6.76 20.71 2.18
CA ASP A 107 -6.86 20.18 0.82
C ASP A 107 -7.89 19.04 0.69
N ARG A 108 -8.42 18.53 1.81
CA ARG A 108 -9.28 17.35 1.89
C ARG A 108 -8.65 16.13 1.23
N THR A 109 -7.43 15.82 1.62
CA THR A 109 -6.65 14.71 1.06
C THR A 109 -6.02 13.85 2.14
N TRP A 110 -5.73 12.59 1.78
CA TRP A 110 -4.89 11.72 2.57
C TRP A 110 -3.45 11.88 2.11
N GLU A 111 -2.54 12.11 3.05
CA GLU A 111 -1.13 12.37 2.76
C GLU A 111 -0.21 11.36 3.44
N CYS A 112 0.84 10.98 2.72
CA CYS A 112 1.87 10.11 3.26
C CYS A 112 3.08 10.95 3.71
N PRO A 113 3.35 11.08 5.03
CA PRO A 113 4.45 11.91 5.52
C PRO A 113 5.83 11.38 5.16
N CYS A 114 5.93 10.09 4.76
CA CYS A 114 7.22 9.47 4.44
C CYS A 114 7.82 10.01 3.12
N HIS A 115 7.03 10.08 2.06
CA HIS A 115 7.53 10.43 0.72
C HIS A 115 6.58 11.34 -0.08
N GLY A 116 5.52 11.85 0.55
CA GLY A 116 4.64 12.86 -0.05
C GLY A 116 3.58 12.34 -1.03
N SER A 117 3.31 11.03 -1.07
CA SER A 117 2.16 10.53 -1.84
C SER A 117 0.86 11.11 -1.29
N ARG A 118 -0.03 11.59 -2.18
CA ARG A 118 -1.32 12.16 -1.83
C ARG A 118 -2.44 11.41 -2.52
N PHE A 119 -3.59 11.33 -1.84
CA PHE A 119 -4.77 10.61 -2.32
C PHE A 119 -6.02 11.42 -2.08
N SER A 120 -7.00 11.26 -2.96
CA SER A 120 -8.33 11.82 -2.79
C SER A 120 -9.09 11.17 -1.63
N ILE A 121 -10.25 11.71 -1.28
CA ILE A 121 -11.19 11.12 -0.31
C ILE A 121 -11.65 9.71 -0.71
N ASN A 122 -11.59 9.37 -1.99
CA ASN A 122 -11.94 8.06 -2.55
C ASN A 122 -10.73 7.12 -2.71
N GLY A 123 -9.53 7.57 -2.36
CA GLY A 123 -8.30 6.78 -2.47
C GLY A 123 -7.57 6.87 -3.81
N GLU A 124 -8.04 7.70 -4.74
CA GLU A 124 -7.38 7.93 -6.03
C GLU A 124 -6.05 8.66 -5.84
N ILE A 125 -5.06 8.34 -6.68
CA ILE A 125 -3.73 8.97 -6.61
C ILE A 125 -3.80 10.41 -7.09
N LEU A 126 -3.38 11.36 -6.26
CA LEU A 126 -3.20 12.77 -6.60
C LEU A 126 -1.73 13.14 -6.79
N SER A 127 -0.82 12.45 -6.10
CA SER A 127 0.62 12.70 -6.18
C SER A 127 1.43 11.42 -5.94
N GLU A 128 2.51 11.27 -6.73
CA GLU A 128 3.52 10.22 -6.57
C GLU A 128 4.29 10.35 -5.23
N PRO A 129 5.10 9.35 -4.83
CA PRO A 129 5.68 8.25 -5.64
C PRO A 129 4.86 6.94 -5.69
N THR A 130 3.70 6.87 -5.08
CA THR A 130 2.85 5.68 -5.21
C THR A 130 2.32 5.52 -6.64
N VAL A 131 2.16 4.27 -7.08
CA VAL A 131 1.58 3.89 -8.38
C VAL A 131 0.31 3.05 -8.21
N ARG A 132 -0.17 2.90 -6.97
CA ARG A 132 -1.39 2.15 -6.63
C ARG A 132 -2.30 3.02 -5.78
N GLU A 133 -3.58 2.96 -6.05
CA GLU A 133 -4.64 3.61 -5.27
C GLU A 133 -4.75 2.99 -3.87
N LEU A 134 -5.41 3.71 -2.96
CA LEU A 134 -5.75 3.16 -1.65
C LEU A 134 -6.84 2.10 -1.80
N GLU A 135 -6.69 1.02 -1.06
CA GLU A 135 -7.72 -0.01 -1.00
C GLU A 135 -8.95 0.52 -0.26
N GLN A 136 -10.11 0.45 -0.93
CA GLN A 136 -11.39 0.71 -0.29
C GLN A 136 -11.81 -0.47 0.57
N LYS A 137 -12.33 -0.21 1.76
CA LYS A 137 -12.71 -1.22 2.76
C LYS A 137 -14.23 -1.35 2.95
N ALA A 138 -15.01 -0.45 2.33
CA ALA A 138 -16.47 -0.47 2.35
C ALA A 138 -17.02 -0.06 0.98
#